data_f5c87f0d816d758bc9e123944dab0f6a
#
_entry.id   f5c87f0d816d758bc9e123944dab0f6a
#
_cell.length_a   1.000
_cell.length_b   1.000
_cell.length_c   1.000
_cell.angle_alpha   90.00
_cell.angle_beta   90.00
_cell.angle_gamma   90.00
#
_symmetry.space_group_name_H-M   'P 1'
#
loop_
_entity.id
_entity.type
_entity.pdbx_description
1 polymer ?
#
loop_
_entity_poly.entity_id
_entity_poly.type
_entity_poly.pdbx_seq_one_letter_code
_entity_poly.pdbx_strand_id
1 'polypeptide(L)'
;MSLRLRRHIVKAFQAFVFVGAILGVSNQAFAQICRPIAERTGQLGCWIIVDDALGQLPRAPLFWHLDAYPTRADAEAIKGPRGTVAESLGKAWLFTIDVAGWRPAKGDRVAEIGPLPVATGMAYSAMYMEAIFAPGMTAPAHRHSGSEAWYTLSGETCLETPDGAMVGRAGGAHVIVPGGPPMHLTATGTETRRALVLILHDSSQPATTPASDWTPKGLCKPPIK
;
A
#
# COMPACT_ATOMS: atom_id res chain seq x y z
N MET A 1 -58.95 4.98 -78.89
CA MET A 1 -58.93 5.82 -77.67
C MET A 1 -58.52 4.90 -76.51
N SER A 2 -57.25 4.91 -76.11
CA SER A 2 -56.66 3.97 -75.19
C SER A 2 -56.15 4.70 -73.99
N LEU A 3 -56.77 4.54 -72.79
CA LEU A 3 -56.31 5.11 -71.54
C LEU A 3 -55.26 4.13 -70.93
N ARG A 4 -54.03 4.60 -70.78
CA ARG A 4 -52.99 3.90 -70.05
C ARG A 4 -53.07 4.28 -68.57
N LEU A 5 -53.38 3.29 -67.69
CA LEU A 5 -53.40 3.38 -66.26
C LEU A 5 -51.95 3.24 -65.72
N ARG A 6 -51.38 4.33 -65.18
CA ARG A 6 -50.06 4.27 -64.52
C ARG A 6 -50.23 3.79 -63.07
N ARG A 7 -49.62 2.64 -62.77
CA ARG A 7 -49.50 2.13 -61.41
C ARG A 7 -48.30 2.83 -60.73
N HIS A 8 -48.58 3.60 -59.64
CA HIS A 8 -47.56 4.10 -58.76
C HIS A 8 -47.20 3.00 -57.73
N ILE A 9 -45.93 2.53 -57.80
CA ILE A 9 -45.37 1.61 -56.78
C ILE A 9 -44.82 2.49 -55.68
N VAL A 10 -45.49 2.47 -54.48
CA VAL A 10 -44.99 3.08 -53.26
C VAL A 10 -44.00 2.09 -52.64
N LYS A 11 -42.71 2.41 -52.65
CA LYS A 11 -41.67 1.65 -51.93
C LYS A 11 -41.72 2.12 -50.47
N ALA A 12 -42.23 1.25 -49.59
CA ALA A 12 -42.09 1.43 -48.16
C ALA A 12 -40.65 1.16 -47.72
N PHE A 13 -39.95 2.21 -47.25
CA PHE A 13 -38.65 2.05 -46.58
C PHE A 13 -38.89 1.67 -45.13
N GLN A 14 -38.62 0.41 -44.77
CA GLN A 14 -38.56 -0.01 -43.37
C GLN A 14 -37.19 0.40 -42.80
N ALA A 15 -37.18 1.44 -41.93
CA ALA A 15 -36.03 1.82 -41.17
C ALA A 15 -35.86 0.83 -40.01
N PHE A 16 -34.86 -0.02 -40.10
CA PHE A 16 -34.39 -0.86 -38.97
C PHE A 16 -33.61 0.05 -38.01
N VAL A 17 -34.21 0.36 -36.85
CA VAL A 17 -33.51 1.01 -35.77
C VAL A 17 -32.74 -0.09 -35.01
N PHE A 18 -31.42 -0.14 -35.24
CA PHE A 18 -30.52 -0.95 -34.41
C PHE A 18 -30.33 -0.23 -33.06
N VAL A 19 -31.04 -0.68 -32.03
CA VAL A 19 -30.72 -0.32 -30.64
C VAL A 19 -29.49 -1.11 -30.24
N GLY A 20 -28.32 -0.52 -30.43
CA GLY A 20 -27.06 -1.06 -29.92
C GLY A 20 -27.07 -0.96 -28.38
N ALA A 21 -27.28 -2.07 -27.68
CA ALA A 21 -27.02 -2.15 -26.25
C ALA A 21 -25.51 -1.99 -26.01
N ILE A 22 -25.09 -0.79 -25.64
CA ILE A 22 -23.74 -0.55 -25.13
C ILE A 22 -23.70 -1.21 -23.75
N LEU A 23 -23.20 -2.45 -23.69
CA LEU A 23 -22.78 -3.09 -22.44
C LEU A 23 -21.59 -2.27 -21.93
N GLY A 24 -21.89 -1.29 -21.09
CA GLY A 24 -20.89 -0.58 -20.32
C GLY A 24 -20.15 -1.60 -19.44
N VAL A 25 -18.99 -2.06 -19.90
CA VAL A 25 -18.02 -2.76 -19.05
C VAL A 25 -17.59 -1.69 -18.03
N SER A 26 -18.23 -1.69 -16.86
CA SER A 26 -17.70 -0.96 -15.72
C SER A 26 -16.37 -1.61 -15.37
N ASN A 27 -15.27 -1.06 -15.90
CA ASN A 27 -13.97 -1.24 -15.33
C ASN A 27 -14.06 -0.68 -13.91
N GLN A 28 -14.43 -1.51 -12.94
CA GLN A 28 -14.06 -1.29 -11.56
C GLN A 28 -12.53 -1.43 -11.56
N ALA A 29 -11.84 -0.34 -11.86
CA ALA A 29 -10.48 -0.17 -11.46
C ALA A 29 -10.48 -0.36 -9.95
N PHE A 30 -10.08 -1.55 -9.49
CA PHE A 30 -9.78 -1.78 -8.09
C PHE A 30 -8.77 -0.71 -7.74
N ALA A 31 -9.18 0.29 -6.94
CA ALA A 31 -8.32 1.36 -6.55
C ALA A 31 -7.12 0.71 -5.85
N GLN A 32 -6.00 0.70 -6.53
CA GLN A 32 -4.75 0.19 -5.97
C GLN A 32 -4.50 1.00 -4.71
N ILE A 33 -4.45 0.34 -3.56
CA ILE A 33 -4.40 1.00 -2.24
C ILE A 33 -3.21 1.94 -2.17
N CYS A 34 -2.05 1.49 -2.69
CA CYS A 34 -0.84 2.30 -2.84
C CYS A 34 -0.38 2.28 -4.30
N ARG A 35 0.18 3.37 -4.79
CA ARG A 35 0.67 3.52 -6.17
C ARG A 35 2.17 3.74 -6.19
N PRO A 36 2.87 3.40 -7.29
CA PRO A 36 4.28 3.75 -7.45
C PRO A 36 4.51 5.25 -7.22
N ILE A 37 5.59 5.60 -6.54
CA ILE A 37 5.91 7.00 -6.23
C ILE A 37 6.10 7.85 -7.50
N ALA A 38 6.49 7.24 -8.61
CA ALA A 38 6.60 7.89 -9.92
C ALA A 38 5.24 8.39 -10.46
N GLU A 39 4.13 7.84 -9.97
CA GLU A 39 2.76 8.25 -10.33
C GLU A 39 2.19 9.30 -9.38
N ARG A 40 2.99 9.84 -8.48
CA ARG A 40 2.56 10.78 -7.45
C ARG A 40 2.08 12.09 -8.08
N THR A 41 0.80 12.40 -7.89
CA THR A 41 0.17 13.64 -8.37
C THR A 41 -0.16 14.64 -7.26
N GLY A 42 0.07 14.25 -5.99
CA GLY A 42 -0.22 15.08 -4.82
C GLY A 42 0.53 14.61 -3.58
N GLN A 43 0.35 15.34 -2.49
CA GLN A 43 1.03 15.00 -1.23
C GLN A 43 0.33 13.86 -0.49
N LEU A 44 -1.01 13.87 -0.44
CA LEU A 44 -1.78 12.88 0.30
C LEU A 44 -1.91 11.58 -0.47
N GLY A 45 -1.81 10.46 0.23
CA GLY A 45 -1.94 9.12 -0.32
C GLY A 45 -0.92 8.13 0.23
N CYS A 46 -0.87 6.97 -0.41
CA CYS A 46 0.12 5.92 -0.16
C CYS A 46 0.95 5.71 -1.43
N TRP A 47 2.28 5.75 -1.30
CA TRP A 47 3.21 5.74 -2.42
C TRP A 47 4.26 4.65 -2.22
N ILE A 48 4.33 3.69 -3.15
CA ILE A 48 5.35 2.65 -3.17
C ILE A 48 6.66 3.30 -3.61
N ILE A 49 7.65 3.29 -2.74
CA ILE A 49 8.98 3.85 -3.00
C ILE A 49 9.82 2.83 -3.76
N VAL A 50 9.82 1.59 -3.26
CA VAL A 50 10.60 0.47 -3.81
C VAL A 50 10.01 -0.85 -3.32
N ASP A 51 10.17 -1.90 -4.13
CA ASP A 51 9.86 -3.28 -3.79
C ASP A 51 11.08 -4.13 -4.18
N ASP A 52 11.91 -4.48 -3.17
CA ASP A 52 13.18 -5.19 -3.35
C ASP A 52 13.06 -6.67 -2.99
N ALA A 53 13.54 -7.54 -3.88
CA ALA A 53 13.63 -8.96 -3.62
C ALA A 53 14.78 -9.24 -2.63
N LEU A 54 14.46 -9.78 -1.46
CA LEU A 54 15.43 -10.17 -0.42
C LEU A 54 15.80 -11.65 -0.48
N GLY A 55 15.03 -12.48 -1.18
CA GLY A 55 15.19 -13.92 -1.21
C GLY A 55 14.85 -14.58 0.15
N GLN A 56 15.52 -15.68 0.46
CA GLN A 56 15.32 -16.38 1.74
C GLN A 56 15.96 -15.60 2.90
N LEU A 57 15.20 -15.42 3.95
CA LEU A 57 15.65 -14.72 5.15
C LEU A 57 16.29 -15.69 6.17
N PRO A 58 17.20 -15.20 7.04
CA PRO A 58 17.77 -15.99 8.13
C PRO A 58 16.70 -16.55 9.08
N ARG A 59 16.97 -17.74 9.65
CA ARG A 59 16.12 -18.35 10.69
C ARG A 59 16.41 -17.75 12.07
N ALA A 60 16.08 -16.46 12.22
CA ALA A 60 16.27 -15.72 13.48
C ALA A 60 15.14 -14.70 13.59
N PRO A 61 14.85 -14.16 14.80
CA PRO A 61 14.00 -13.01 14.94
C PRO A 61 14.57 -11.83 14.14
N LEU A 62 13.80 -11.31 13.19
CA LEU A 62 14.21 -10.23 12.27
C LEU A 62 13.54 -8.92 12.63
N PHE A 63 14.24 -7.84 12.37
CA PHE A 63 13.82 -6.48 12.66
C PHE A 63 14.00 -5.61 11.42
N TRP A 64 13.13 -4.65 11.24
CA TRP A 64 13.31 -3.57 10.29
C TRP A 64 14.11 -2.45 10.95
N HIS A 65 15.31 -2.21 10.43
CA HIS A 65 16.19 -1.14 10.84
C HIS A 65 16.04 0.06 9.91
N LEU A 66 15.85 1.24 10.48
CA LEU A 66 15.75 2.52 9.77
C LEU A 66 16.94 3.38 10.17
N ASP A 67 17.86 3.58 9.24
CA ASP A 67 19.03 4.45 9.44
C ASP A 67 18.95 5.63 8.47
N ALA A 68 19.12 6.85 8.99
CA ALA A 68 19.13 8.07 8.19
C ALA A 68 20.57 8.46 7.80
N TYR A 69 20.69 9.03 6.59
CA TYR A 69 21.96 9.47 6.01
C TYR A 69 21.84 10.88 5.45
N PRO A 70 22.97 11.65 5.39
CA PRO A 70 22.99 12.97 4.76
C PRO A 70 22.61 12.92 3.29
N THR A 71 23.08 11.89 2.56
CA THR A 71 22.81 11.71 1.12
C THR A 71 22.48 10.26 0.78
N ARG A 72 21.80 10.06 -0.36
CA ARG A 72 21.59 8.74 -0.94
C ARG A 72 22.91 8.01 -1.20
N ALA A 73 23.94 8.70 -1.69
CA ALA A 73 25.23 8.12 -1.99
C ALA A 73 25.94 7.57 -0.74
N ASP A 74 25.81 8.26 0.42
CA ASP A 74 26.36 7.79 1.68
C ASP A 74 25.68 6.48 2.14
N ALA A 75 24.35 6.37 1.97
CA ALA A 75 23.61 5.18 2.28
C ALA A 75 23.96 4.00 1.34
N GLU A 76 24.06 4.24 0.04
CA GLU A 76 24.44 3.22 -0.97
C GLU A 76 25.85 2.66 -0.71
N ALA A 77 26.79 3.49 -0.27
CA ALA A 77 28.16 3.06 0.03
C ALA A 77 28.27 2.08 1.21
N ILE A 78 27.25 2.02 2.07
CA ILE A 78 27.23 1.21 3.30
C ILE A 78 26.23 0.04 3.20
N LYS A 79 25.38 0.05 2.19
CA LYS A 79 24.30 -0.92 2.00
C LYS A 79 24.82 -2.36 1.98
N GLY A 80 24.27 -3.20 2.85
CA GLY A 80 24.47 -4.65 2.86
C GLY A 80 23.47 -5.40 1.94
N PRO A 81 23.56 -6.74 1.88
CA PRO A 81 22.77 -7.56 0.96
C PRO A 81 21.25 -7.53 1.22
N ARG A 82 20.81 -7.15 2.41
CA ARG A 82 19.40 -6.99 2.79
C ARG A 82 19.04 -5.53 3.09
N GLY A 83 19.85 -4.62 2.57
CA GLY A 83 19.65 -3.19 2.69
C GLY A 83 19.03 -2.61 1.43
N THR A 84 18.09 -1.70 1.59
CA THR A 84 17.44 -0.93 0.53
C THR A 84 17.62 0.55 0.79
N VAL A 85 18.13 1.30 -0.18
CA VAL A 85 18.28 2.76 -0.07
C VAL A 85 17.11 3.45 -0.74
N ALA A 86 16.49 4.38 -0.02
CA ALA A 86 15.34 5.15 -0.49
C ALA A 86 15.43 6.61 -0.06
N GLU A 87 14.86 7.50 -0.88
CA GLU A 87 14.60 8.89 -0.48
C GLU A 87 13.10 9.07 -0.23
N SER A 88 12.75 9.48 0.97
CA SER A 88 11.37 9.68 1.37
C SER A 88 11.28 10.67 2.53
N LEU A 89 10.19 11.46 2.55
CA LEU A 89 9.89 12.41 3.62
C LEU A 89 11.06 13.36 3.94
N GLY A 90 11.80 13.73 2.88
CA GLY A 90 12.91 14.68 2.96
C GLY A 90 14.20 14.12 3.54
N LYS A 91 14.38 12.81 3.59
CA LYS A 91 15.60 12.13 4.06
C LYS A 91 16.05 11.03 3.12
N ALA A 92 17.35 10.74 3.14
CA ALA A 92 17.92 9.51 2.60
C ALA A 92 17.91 8.43 3.69
N TRP A 93 17.38 7.27 3.37
CA TRP A 93 17.20 6.14 4.28
C TRP A 93 17.98 4.93 3.80
N LEU A 94 18.56 4.19 4.73
CA LEU A 94 18.91 2.79 4.56
C LEU A 94 17.94 1.97 5.41
N PHE A 95 17.08 1.20 4.74
CA PHE A 95 16.22 0.21 5.35
C PHE A 95 16.92 -1.15 5.31
N THR A 96 17.03 -1.82 6.43
CA THR A 96 17.67 -3.15 6.48
C THR A 96 16.80 -4.12 7.25
N ILE A 97 16.68 -5.36 6.74
CA ILE A 97 16.01 -6.46 7.44
C ILE A 97 17.10 -7.38 8.01
N ASP A 98 17.31 -7.32 9.31
CA ASP A 98 18.35 -8.14 9.99
C ASP A 98 17.99 -8.44 11.45
N VAL A 99 18.86 -9.16 12.16
CA VAL A 99 18.69 -9.50 13.57
C VAL A 99 18.68 -8.27 14.46
N ALA A 100 18.16 -8.41 15.69
CA ALA A 100 18.15 -7.32 16.68
C ALA A 100 19.55 -6.75 16.90
N GLY A 101 19.64 -5.44 17.05
CA GLY A 101 20.89 -4.74 17.33
C GLY A 101 21.86 -4.65 16.16
N TRP A 102 21.52 -5.19 14.97
CA TRP A 102 22.32 -4.96 13.76
C TRP A 102 22.51 -3.46 13.50
N ARG A 103 23.72 -3.08 13.08
CA ARG A 103 24.03 -1.68 12.78
C ARG A 103 24.93 -1.57 11.55
N PRO A 104 24.66 -0.62 10.66
CA PRO A 104 25.61 -0.25 9.61
C PRO A 104 26.85 0.43 10.22
N ALA A 105 27.95 0.50 9.46
CA ALA A 105 29.18 1.14 9.91
C ALA A 105 29.04 2.65 10.16
N LYS A 106 28.05 3.29 9.52
CA LYS A 106 27.72 4.72 9.63
C LYS A 106 26.22 4.90 9.52
N GLY A 107 25.72 6.10 9.83
CA GLY A 107 24.32 6.48 9.77
C GLY A 107 23.72 6.68 11.17
N ASP A 108 22.63 7.42 11.19
CA ASP A 108 21.89 7.71 12.43
C ASP A 108 20.73 6.73 12.55
N ARG A 109 20.78 5.79 13.53
CA ARG A 109 19.67 4.88 13.82
C ARG A 109 18.46 5.68 14.28
N VAL A 110 17.40 5.62 13.49
CA VAL A 110 16.12 6.28 13.78
C VAL A 110 15.16 5.31 14.48
N ALA A 111 15.09 4.06 14.02
CA ALA A 111 14.23 3.04 14.62
C ALA A 111 14.74 1.62 14.37
N GLU A 112 14.31 0.70 15.25
CA GLU A 112 14.43 -0.75 15.11
C GLU A 112 13.06 -1.33 15.45
N ILE A 113 12.40 -1.96 14.47
CA ILE A 113 11.00 -2.39 14.54
C ILE A 113 10.91 -3.89 14.35
N GLY A 114 10.43 -4.61 15.36
CA GLY A 114 10.32 -6.06 15.32
C GLY A 114 10.02 -6.65 16.69
N PRO A 115 10.05 -8.01 16.84
CA PRO A 115 10.35 -8.94 15.75
C PRO A 115 9.24 -9.00 14.70
N LEU A 116 9.63 -9.09 13.43
CA LEU A 116 8.70 -9.20 12.30
C LEU A 116 8.19 -10.64 12.22
N PRO A 117 6.86 -10.87 12.11
CA PRO A 117 6.31 -12.19 11.84
C PRO A 117 6.73 -12.69 10.45
N VAL A 118 7.64 -13.67 10.40
CA VAL A 118 8.12 -14.28 9.15
C VAL A 118 8.02 -15.81 9.24
N ALA A 119 7.65 -16.46 8.13
CA ALA A 119 7.67 -17.89 7.99
C ALA A 119 9.03 -18.37 7.44
N THR A 120 9.46 -19.56 7.81
CA THR A 120 10.70 -20.15 7.29
C THR A 120 10.48 -20.81 5.93
N GLY A 121 11.52 -20.79 5.07
CA GLY A 121 11.51 -21.51 3.81
C GLY A 121 10.81 -20.78 2.64
N MET A 122 10.40 -19.55 2.85
CA MET A 122 9.83 -18.67 1.80
C MET A 122 10.88 -17.69 1.33
N ALA A 123 10.73 -17.23 0.08
CA ALA A 123 11.43 -16.07 -0.44
C ALA A 123 10.59 -14.82 -0.17
N TYR A 124 11.25 -13.76 0.28
CA TYR A 124 10.60 -12.50 0.65
C TYR A 124 11.02 -11.35 -0.25
N SER A 125 10.10 -10.43 -0.46
CA SER A 125 10.34 -9.09 -0.96
C SER A 125 9.97 -8.07 0.11
N ALA A 126 10.68 -6.95 0.15
CA ALA A 126 10.40 -5.83 1.05
C ALA A 126 9.88 -4.65 0.25
N MET A 127 8.58 -4.40 0.35
CA MET A 127 7.93 -3.23 -0.22
C MET A 127 7.96 -2.10 0.81
N TYR A 128 8.64 -1.02 0.48
CA TYR A 128 8.71 0.18 1.31
C TYR A 128 7.82 1.27 0.74
N MET A 129 7.06 1.91 1.60
CA MET A 129 6.08 2.92 1.20
C MET A 129 6.14 4.16 2.08
N GLU A 130 5.74 5.29 1.48
CA GLU A 130 5.42 6.53 2.15
C GLU A 130 3.89 6.67 2.22
N ALA A 131 3.35 6.87 3.42
CA ALA A 131 1.92 7.09 3.61
C ALA A 131 1.66 8.42 4.30
N ILE A 132 0.93 9.32 3.61
CA ILE A 132 0.58 10.67 4.10
C ILE A 132 -0.93 10.79 4.06
N PHE A 133 -1.59 10.74 5.22
CA PHE A 133 -3.03 10.75 5.35
C PHE A 133 -3.50 11.94 6.18
N ALA A 134 -4.39 12.75 5.61
CA ALA A 134 -5.12 13.76 6.38
C ALA A 134 -6.06 13.10 7.40
N PRO A 135 -6.42 13.79 8.48
CA PRO A 135 -7.39 13.29 9.46
C PRO A 135 -8.68 12.79 8.80
N GLY A 136 -9.10 11.59 9.15
CA GLY A 136 -10.29 10.93 8.61
C GLY A 136 -10.07 10.19 7.28
N MET A 137 -8.91 10.28 6.62
CA MET A 137 -8.61 9.43 5.46
C MET A 137 -8.48 7.97 5.87
N THR A 138 -8.89 7.08 4.97
CA THR A 138 -8.87 5.62 5.19
C THR A 138 -8.10 4.92 4.08
N ALA A 139 -7.54 3.74 4.37
CA ALA A 139 -7.23 2.72 3.38
C ALA A 139 -8.35 1.67 3.40
N PRO A 140 -8.88 1.27 2.22
CA PRO A 140 -9.96 0.28 2.16
C PRO A 140 -9.53 -1.06 2.75
N ALA A 141 -10.50 -1.93 3.04
CA ALA A 141 -10.22 -3.26 3.58
C ALA A 141 -9.34 -4.08 2.62
N HIS A 142 -8.22 -4.60 3.14
CA HIS A 142 -7.22 -5.33 2.36
C HIS A 142 -6.47 -6.35 3.24
N ARG A 143 -5.63 -7.17 2.59
CA ARG A 143 -4.71 -8.14 3.21
C ARG A 143 -3.33 -8.02 2.63
N HIS A 144 -2.33 -8.43 3.39
CA HIS A 144 -0.96 -8.61 2.92
C HIS A 144 -0.56 -10.08 2.92
N SER A 145 0.27 -10.50 1.96
CA SER A 145 0.84 -11.86 1.93
C SER A 145 2.04 -12.04 2.86
N GLY A 146 2.33 -11.04 3.69
CA GLY A 146 3.38 -11.06 4.71
C GLY A 146 3.14 -9.97 5.76
N SER A 147 4.11 -9.77 6.65
CA SER A 147 3.96 -8.83 7.76
C SER A 147 4.03 -7.37 7.32
N GLU A 148 3.23 -6.53 7.97
CA GLU A 148 3.32 -5.08 7.83
C GLU A 148 3.85 -4.44 9.11
N ALA A 149 4.69 -3.42 8.97
CA ALA A 149 5.22 -2.63 10.08
C ALA A 149 5.24 -1.14 9.76
N TRP A 150 5.01 -0.27 10.77
CA TRP A 150 4.97 1.18 10.60
C TRP A 150 5.97 1.92 11.48
N TYR A 151 6.66 2.87 10.88
CA TYR A 151 7.34 3.96 11.56
C TYR A 151 6.56 5.25 11.33
N THR A 152 5.86 5.73 12.38
CA THR A 152 5.04 6.94 12.31
C THR A 152 5.86 8.16 12.71
N LEU A 153 6.02 9.13 11.78
CA LEU A 153 6.76 10.37 11.99
C LEU A 153 5.89 11.46 12.58
N SER A 154 4.61 11.54 12.18
CA SER A 154 3.63 12.49 12.71
C SER A 154 2.22 11.92 12.64
N GLY A 155 1.30 12.50 13.40
CA GLY A 155 -0.09 12.12 13.43
C GLY A 155 -0.35 10.75 14.05
N GLU A 156 -1.54 10.23 13.79
CA GLU A 156 -2.03 8.98 14.37
C GLU A 156 -2.83 8.18 13.36
N THR A 157 -2.70 6.87 13.43
CA THR A 157 -3.49 5.93 12.64
C THR A 157 -3.99 4.80 13.50
N CYS A 158 -5.27 4.49 13.37
CA CYS A 158 -5.90 3.30 13.91
C CYS A 158 -5.99 2.23 12.82
N LEU A 159 -5.52 1.03 13.14
CA LEU A 159 -5.66 -0.17 12.32
C LEU A 159 -6.69 -1.08 12.97
N GLU A 160 -7.74 -1.41 12.23
CA GLU A 160 -8.76 -2.38 12.64
C GLU A 160 -8.53 -3.72 11.94
N THR A 161 -8.58 -4.80 12.71
CA THR A 161 -8.52 -6.20 12.23
C THR A 161 -9.68 -7.00 12.84
N PRO A 162 -9.92 -8.26 12.45
CA PRO A 162 -10.90 -9.13 13.13
C PRO A 162 -10.69 -9.25 14.63
N ASP A 163 -9.44 -9.18 15.10
CA ASP A 163 -9.05 -9.36 16.50
C ASP A 163 -9.16 -8.08 17.34
N GLY A 164 -9.43 -6.93 16.70
CA GLY A 164 -9.59 -5.65 17.40
C GLY A 164 -8.93 -4.49 16.67
N ALA A 165 -8.56 -3.45 17.42
CA ALA A 165 -7.92 -2.26 16.88
C ALA A 165 -6.60 -1.96 17.60
N MET A 166 -5.64 -1.44 16.87
CA MET A 166 -4.38 -0.93 17.40
C MET A 166 -4.09 0.46 16.84
N VAL A 167 -3.32 1.26 17.57
CA VAL A 167 -3.02 2.65 17.20
C VAL A 167 -1.53 2.86 17.09
N GLY A 168 -1.09 3.32 15.92
CA GLY A 168 0.27 3.80 15.66
C GLY A 168 0.32 5.31 15.68
N ARG A 169 1.24 5.89 16.48
CA ARG A 169 1.45 7.33 16.59
C ARG A 169 2.93 7.68 16.68
N ALA A 170 3.26 8.91 16.37
CA ALA A 170 4.63 9.41 16.51
C ALA A 170 5.10 9.30 17.97
N GLY A 171 6.31 8.74 18.17
CA GLY A 171 6.90 8.53 19.51
C GLY A 171 6.22 7.44 20.35
N GLY A 172 5.21 6.74 19.82
CA GLY A 172 4.53 5.62 20.46
C GLY A 172 5.11 4.25 20.05
N ALA A 173 4.45 3.20 20.51
CA ALA A 173 4.78 1.83 20.07
C ALA A 173 4.57 1.68 18.56
N HIS A 174 5.45 0.90 17.93
CA HIS A 174 5.32 0.58 16.51
C HIS A 174 4.18 -0.42 16.28
N VAL A 175 3.45 -0.24 15.19
CA VAL A 175 2.45 -1.21 14.75
C VAL A 175 3.15 -2.27 13.91
N ILE A 176 2.92 -3.53 14.27
CA ILE A 176 3.38 -4.71 13.53
C ILE A 176 2.22 -5.68 13.47
N VAL A 177 1.86 -6.11 12.26
CA VAL A 177 0.79 -7.09 12.04
C VAL A 177 1.28 -8.25 11.17
N PRO A 178 0.83 -9.49 11.41
CA PRO A 178 1.15 -10.62 10.55
C PRO A 178 0.42 -10.50 9.20
N GLY A 179 0.94 -11.18 8.18
CA GLY A 179 0.22 -11.38 6.92
C GLY A 179 -0.99 -12.30 7.08
N GLY A 180 -1.95 -12.18 6.17
CA GLY A 180 -3.15 -13.02 6.07
C GLY A 180 -4.45 -12.36 6.57
N PRO A 181 -4.56 -11.90 7.82
CA PRO A 181 -5.79 -11.26 8.31
C PRO A 181 -6.17 -10.00 7.51
N PRO A 182 -7.47 -9.76 7.30
CA PRO A 182 -7.92 -8.50 6.71
C PRO A 182 -7.71 -7.34 7.69
N MET A 183 -7.48 -6.15 7.12
CA MET A 183 -7.29 -4.94 7.89
C MET A 183 -7.91 -3.73 7.22
N HIS A 184 -8.26 -2.72 8.01
CA HIS A 184 -8.75 -1.42 7.57
C HIS A 184 -8.08 -0.32 8.40
N LEU A 185 -7.64 0.73 7.72
CA LEU A 185 -6.86 1.79 8.34
C LEU A 185 -7.62 3.11 8.28
N THR A 186 -7.60 3.86 9.40
CA THR A 186 -8.18 5.21 9.51
C THR A 186 -7.17 6.14 10.19
N ALA A 187 -6.90 7.30 9.58
CA ALA A 187 -6.16 8.38 10.23
C ALA A 187 -7.06 9.03 11.29
N THR A 188 -6.81 8.77 12.58
CA THR A 188 -7.68 9.12 13.70
C THR A 188 -7.25 10.38 14.45
N GLY A 189 -6.00 10.80 14.35
CA GLY A 189 -5.51 12.03 14.97
C GLY A 189 -6.02 13.29 14.28
N THR A 190 -5.72 14.44 14.88
CA THR A 190 -6.06 15.79 14.35
C THR A 190 -4.96 16.35 13.44
N GLU A 191 -3.81 15.72 13.41
CA GLU A 191 -2.66 16.06 12.59
C GLU A 191 -2.52 15.11 11.39
N THR A 192 -1.99 15.62 10.26
CA THR A 192 -1.66 14.77 9.11
C THR A 192 -0.68 13.68 9.50
N ARG A 193 -1.10 12.42 9.34
CA ARG A 193 -0.22 11.27 9.53
C ARG A 193 0.83 11.24 8.43
N ARG A 194 2.09 11.07 8.84
CA ARG A 194 3.23 10.76 7.96
C ARG A 194 3.92 9.51 8.48
N ALA A 195 4.05 8.50 7.66
CA ALA A 195 4.71 7.26 8.06
C ALA A 195 5.49 6.63 6.91
N LEU A 196 6.55 5.94 7.29
CA LEU A 196 7.17 4.91 6.47
C LEU A 196 6.51 3.57 6.82
N VAL A 197 6.26 2.77 5.81
CA VAL A 197 5.59 1.48 5.93
C VAL A 197 6.44 0.42 5.23
N LEU A 198 6.62 -0.71 5.89
CA LEU A 198 7.18 -1.93 5.32
C LEU A 198 6.07 -2.96 5.17
N ILE A 199 5.96 -3.57 3.99
CA ILE A 199 5.31 -4.86 3.80
C ILE A 199 6.39 -5.87 3.44
N LEU A 200 6.67 -6.80 4.36
CA LEU A 200 7.61 -7.90 4.12
C LEU A 200 6.82 -9.10 3.64
N HIS A 201 6.68 -9.23 2.33
CA HIS A 201 5.73 -10.15 1.72
C HIS A 201 6.38 -11.35 1.02
N ASP A 202 5.59 -12.40 0.81
CA ASP A 202 5.95 -13.55 -0.03
C ASP A 202 6.19 -13.08 -1.48
N SER A 203 7.42 -13.29 -2.00
CA SER A 203 7.78 -12.86 -3.37
C SER A 203 6.96 -13.56 -4.47
N SER A 204 6.29 -14.67 -4.17
CA SER A 204 5.44 -15.41 -5.12
C SER A 204 4.00 -14.89 -5.18
N GLN A 205 3.62 -13.94 -4.31
CA GLN A 205 2.26 -13.43 -4.18
C GLN A 205 2.21 -11.91 -4.24
N PRO A 206 1.06 -11.33 -4.62
CA PRO A 206 0.86 -9.90 -4.49
C PRO A 206 1.05 -9.44 -3.04
N ALA A 207 1.80 -8.34 -2.84
CA ALA A 207 2.01 -7.78 -1.51
C ALA A 207 0.69 -7.38 -0.82
N THR A 208 -0.30 -6.95 -1.62
CA THR A 208 -1.60 -6.48 -1.13
C THR A 208 -2.72 -7.01 -2.01
N THR A 209 -3.81 -7.48 -1.38
CA THR A 209 -5.04 -7.89 -2.05
C THR A 209 -6.27 -7.27 -1.37
N PRO A 210 -7.33 -6.89 -2.11
CA PRO A 210 -8.59 -6.45 -1.50
C PRO A 210 -9.21 -7.53 -0.60
N ALA A 211 -9.85 -7.11 0.48
CA ALA A 211 -10.56 -7.99 1.42
C ALA A 211 -12.08 -7.75 1.37
N SER A 212 -12.70 -8.07 0.23
CA SER A 212 -14.14 -7.87 0.00
C SER A 212 -15.05 -8.79 0.82
N ASP A 213 -14.49 -9.83 1.41
CA ASP A 213 -15.16 -10.81 2.29
C ASP A 213 -15.18 -10.40 3.77
N TRP A 214 -14.62 -9.23 4.11
CA TRP A 214 -14.60 -8.70 5.46
C TRP A 214 -15.03 -7.23 5.51
N THR A 215 -15.84 -6.89 6.52
CA THR A 215 -16.28 -5.53 6.78
C THR A 215 -15.77 -5.06 8.14
N PRO A 216 -15.11 -3.89 8.24
CA PRO A 216 -14.69 -3.31 9.51
C PRO A 216 -15.87 -3.08 10.45
N LYS A 217 -15.68 -3.33 11.75
CA LYS A 217 -16.69 -3.09 12.80
C LYS A 217 -16.82 -1.60 13.17
N GLY A 218 -15.94 -0.74 12.61
CA GLY A 218 -15.90 0.69 12.90
C GLY A 218 -15.30 1.01 14.27
N LEU A 219 -14.32 0.24 14.70
CA LEU A 219 -13.59 0.47 15.96
C LEU A 219 -12.71 1.72 15.89
N CYS A 220 -12.19 2.03 14.69
CA CYS A 220 -11.38 3.21 14.43
C CYS A 220 -12.27 4.41 14.10
N LYS A 221 -12.39 5.35 15.04
CA LYS A 221 -13.20 6.57 14.85
C LYS A 221 -12.33 7.69 14.28
N PRO A 222 -12.75 8.35 13.19
CA PRO A 222 -12.10 9.58 12.75
C PRO A 222 -12.25 10.68 13.84
N PRO A 223 -11.41 11.72 13.85
CA PRO A 223 -11.55 12.82 14.79
C PRO A 223 -12.90 13.52 14.60
N ILE A 224 -13.50 13.90 15.71
CA ILE A 224 -14.72 14.73 15.70
C ILE A 224 -14.31 16.12 15.19
N LYS A 225 -15.01 16.61 14.17
CA LYS A 225 -14.81 17.95 13.60
C LYS A 225 -15.36 19.02 14.51
#